data_41586d56914d3136196f4eaa50297cb6
#
_entry.id   41586d56914d3136196f4eaa50297cb6
#
_cell.length_a   1.000
_cell.length_b   1.000
_cell.length_c   1.000
_cell.angle_alpha   90.00
_cell.angle_beta   90.00
_cell.angle_gamma   90.00
#
_symmetry.space_group_name_H-M   'P 1'
#
loop_
_entity.id
_entity.type
_entity.pdbx_description
1 polymer ?
#
loop_
_entity_poly.entity_id
_entity_poly.type
_entity_poly.pdbx_seq_one_letter_code
_entity_poly.pdbx_strand_id
1 'polypeptide(L)'
;MRKNVGKKKLLLTVLSALALSLAATIGAFADESDTSRLVSGTKINGIGVGGLTPDEAKSRIEGFYAGEYSLRIKEKNGKEESIKGSDIGYQVTVSGNIQEILDNQNASGRVAGPSGNNTHTMEVSARYNEEALNSKISGLSCISGGSIITTKDASISPYEEGKDFTIIPAVQGNNVDPEKTKQVLTAVVRSGSKEVSLEETGCYPTVGVWENDENLKALCDA
;
A
#
# COMPACT_ATOMS: atom_id res chain seq x y z
N MET A 1 -3.33 38.63 15.68
CA MET A 1 -4.14 37.79 14.78
C MET A 1 -3.48 36.42 14.64
N ARG A 2 -4.02 35.39 15.30
CA ARG A 2 -3.49 34.02 15.23
C ARG A 2 -4.15 33.32 14.04
N LYS A 3 -3.38 32.94 13.02
CA LYS A 3 -3.87 32.11 11.91
C LYS A 3 -3.90 30.65 12.35
N ASN A 4 -5.11 30.11 12.38
CA ASN A 4 -5.41 28.71 12.63
C ASN A 4 -4.94 27.89 11.44
N VAL A 5 -3.92 27.04 11.64
CA VAL A 5 -3.50 26.04 10.66
C VAL A 5 -4.41 24.84 10.83
N GLY A 6 -5.38 24.73 9.94
CA GLY A 6 -6.32 23.60 9.91
C GLY A 6 -5.59 22.28 9.68
N LYS A 7 -5.70 21.39 10.67
CA LYS A 7 -5.30 20.00 10.56
C LYS A 7 -6.17 19.34 9.48
N LYS A 8 -5.63 19.16 8.28
CA LYS A 8 -6.26 18.32 7.26
C LYS A 8 -6.24 16.88 7.78
N LYS A 9 -7.39 16.41 8.27
CA LYS A 9 -7.61 14.99 8.52
C LYS A 9 -7.52 14.28 7.17
N LEU A 10 -6.47 13.49 6.99
CA LEU A 10 -6.35 12.55 5.89
C LEU A 10 -7.43 11.49 6.10
N LEU A 11 -8.54 11.66 5.40
CA LEU A 11 -9.61 10.67 5.36
C LEU A 11 -9.09 9.50 4.54
N LEU A 12 -8.67 8.44 5.23
CA LEU A 12 -8.29 7.17 4.62
C LEU A 12 -9.57 6.56 4.05
N THR A 13 -9.83 6.81 2.77
CA THR A 13 -10.91 6.16 2.04
C THR A 13 -10.57 4.69 1.93
N VAL A 14 -11.36 3.87 2.59
CA VAL A 14 -11.31 2.40 2.49
C VAL A 14 -11.47 2.02 1.03
N LEU A 15 -10.45 1.35 0.53
CA LEU A 15 -10.30 0.89 -0.83
C LEU A 15 -11.46 -0.04 -1.19
N SER A 16 -12.31 0.40 -2.11
CA SER A 16 -13.19 -0.50 -2.84
C SER A 16 -12.32 -1.39 -3.74
N ALA A 17 -12.00 -2.58 -3.27
CA ALA A 17 -11.31 -3.59 -4.06
C ALA A 17 -12.16 -3.92 -5.29
N LEU A 18 -11.66 -3.55 -6.46
CA LEU A 18 -12.17 -4.03 -7.73
C LEU A 18 -11.84 -5.52 -7.81
N ALA A 19 -12.78 -6.35 -7.37
CA ALA A 19 -12.67 -7.80 -7.46
C ALA A 19 -12.81 -8.21 -8.94
N LEU A 20 -11.67 -8.47 -9.58
CA LEU A 20 -11.66 -9.20 -10.84
C LEU A 20 -12.04 -10.64 -10.49
N SER A 21 -13.25 -11.03 -10.86
CA SER A 21 -13.82 -12.34 -10.60
C SER A 21 -13.09 -13.41 -11.42
N LEU A 22 -12.15 -14.11 -10.80
CA LEU A 22 -11.78 -15.45 -11.28
C LEU A 22 -12.74 -16.44 -10.63
N ALA A 23 -13.86 -16.69 -11.28
CA ALA A 23 -14.84 -17.68 -10.89
C ALA A 23 -14.26 -19.09 -11.14
N ALA A 24 -13.53 -19.64 -10.18
CA ALA A 24 -13.43 -21.07 -10.08
C ALA A 24 -14.76 -21.58 -9.51
N THR A 25 -15.73 -21.84 -10.39
CA THR A 25 -16.97 -22.53 -10.05
C THR A 25 -16.62 -23.99 -9.76
N ILE A 26 -16.25 -24.31 -8.53
CA ILE A 26 -16.49 -25.63 -8.00
C ILE A 26 -17.93 -25.58 -7.53
N GLY A 27 -18.83 -25.98 -8.42
CA GLY A 27 -20.22 -26.22 -8.08
C GLY A 27 -20.33 -27.47 -7.20
N ALA A 28 -19.99 -27.36 -5.92
CA ALA A 28 -20.58 -28.23 -4.93
C ALA A 28 -22.00 -27.70 -4.73
N PHE A 29 -23.00 -28.44 -5.17
CA PHE A 29 -24.37 -28.24 -4.72
C PHE A 29 -24.35 -28.44 -3.21
N ALA A 30 -24.30 -27.34 -2.47
CA ALA A 30 -24.41 -27.41 -1.03
C ALA A 30 -25.78 -28.01 -0.72
N ASP A 31 -25.81 -29.11 -0.03
CA ASP A 31 -27.05 -29.67 0.50
C ASP A 31 -27.61 -28.59 1.46
N GLU A 32 -28.73 -27.98 1.09
CA GLU A 32 -29.39 -26.93 1.86
C GLU A 32 -29.82 -27.43 3.25
N SER A 33 -29.81 -28.72 3.48
CA SER A 33 -30.09 -29.34 4.77
C SER A 33 -28.87 -29.34 5.73
N ASP A 34 -27.65 -29.14 5.20
CA ASP A 34 -26.44 -29.11 6.05
C ASP A 34 -26.30 -27.79 6.82
N THR A 35 -26.75 -27.81 8.05
CA THR A 35 -26.71 -26.65 8.96
C THR A 35 -25.32 -26.26 9.46
N SER A 36 -24.28 -27.04 9.13
CA SER A 36 -22.87 -26.71 9.45
C SER A 36 -22.19 -25.83 8.40
N ARG A 37 -22.85 -25.58 7.28
CA ARG A 37 -22.30 -24.85 6.14
C ARG A 37 -23.11 -23.60 5.83
N LEU A 38 -22.44 -22.55 5.35
CA LEU A 38 -23.06 -21.30 4.90
C LEU A 38 -23.96 -21.56 3.69
N VAL A 39 -25.08 -20.87 3.65
CA VAL A 39 -26.07 -20.99 2.57
C VAL A 39 -25.42 -20.64 1.22
N SER A 40 -25.85 -21.35 0.16
CA SER A 40 -25.41 -21.10 -1.21
C SER A 40 -25.57 -19.63 -1.59
N GLY A 41 -24.57 -19.05 -2.28
CA GLY A 41 -24.56 -17.65 -2.68
C GLY A 41 -24.05 -16.68 -1.61
N THR A 42 -23.74 -17.13 -0.37
CA THR A 42 -23.13 -16.28 0.66
C THR A 42 -21.81 -15.72 0.20
N LYS A 43 -21.62 -14.41 0.39
CA LYS A 43 -20.37 -13.69 0.10
C LYS A 43 -19.92 -12.91 1.33
N ILE A 44 -18.62 -12.91 1.60
CA ILE A 44 -18.00 -12.07 2.61
C ILE A 44 -16.90 -11.27 1.92
N ASN A 45 -16.94 -9.95 2.05
CA ASN A 45 -16.04 -9.02 1.33
C ASN A 45 -16.01 -9.27 -0.20
N GLY A 46 -17.13 -9.67 -0.80
CA GLY A 46 -17.24 -10.01 -2.21
C GLY A 46 -16.77 -11.41 -2.58
N ILE A 47 -16.14 -12.14 -1.64
CA ILE A 47 -15.62 -13.50 -1.86
C ILE A 47 -16.75 -14.52 -1.60
N GLY A 48 -17.01 -15.41 -2.56
CA GLY A 48 -18.01 -16.48 -2.42
C GLY A 48 -17.58 -17.51 -1.40
N VAL A 49 -18.38 -17.70 -0.36
CA VAL A 49 -18.14 -18.64 0.75
C VAL A 49 -19.33 -19.59 0.99
N GLY A 50 -20.36 -19.52 0.15
CA GLY A 50 -21.50 -20.46 0.24
C GLY A 50 -21.06 -21.91 0.13
N GLY A 51 -21.69 -22.80 0.92
CA GLY A 51 -21.32 -24.22 1.01
C GLY A 51 -20.09 -24.54 1.83
N LEU A 52 -19.43 -23.52 2.41
CA LEU A 52 -18.26 -23.70 3.29
C LEU A 52 -18.68 -23.66 4.76
N THR A 53 -17.93 -24.37 5.61
CA THR A 53 -18.01 -24.17 7.06
C THR A 53 -17.42 -22.80 7.41
N PRO A 54 -17.69 -22.23 8.61
CA PRO A 54 -17.09 -20.96 9.03
C PRO A 54 -15.55 -20.95 8.96
N ASP A 55 -14.88 -22.04 9.35
CA ASP A 55 -13.43 -22.16 9.32
C ASP A 55 -12.87 -22.24 7.89
N GLU A 56 -13.55 -23.00 7.01
CA GLU A 56 -13.22 -23.06 5.58
C GLU A 56 -13.40 -21.69 4.92
N ALA A 57 -14.49 -20.98 5.26
CA ALA A 57 -14.78 -19.65 4.75
C ALA A 57 -13.70 -18.64 5.19
N LYS A 58 -13.32 -18.68 6.47
CA LYS A 58 -12.24 -17.85 7.01
C LYS A 58 -10.93 -18.10 6.27
N SER A 59 -10.52 -19.35 6.15
CA SER A 59 -9.30 -19.76 5.45
C SER A 59 -9.30 -19.32 3.98
N ARG A 60 -10.45 -19.43 3.31
CA ARG A 60 -10.61 -18.98 1.91
C ARG A 60 -10.43 -17.48 1.76
N ILE A 61 -11.01 -16.68 2.66
CA ILE A 61 -10.91 -15.21 2.62
C ILE A 61 -9.46 -14.79 2.92
N GLU A 62 -8.87 -15.33 3.96
CA GLU A 62 -7.50 -15.04 4.36
C GLU A 62 -6.51 -15.42 3.25
N GLY A 63 -6.68 -16.60 2.66
CA GLY A 63 -5.85 -17.06 1.54
C GLY A 63 -6.00 -16.20 0.28
N PHE A 64 -7.21 -15.73 -0.03
CA PHE A 64 -7.44 -14.83 -1.16
C PHE A 64 -6.66 -13.52 -1.01
N TYR A 65 -6.74 -12.88 0.15
CA TYR A 65 -6.03 -11.62 0.40
C TYR A 65 -4.52 -11.79 0.48
N ALA A 66 -4.04 -12.87 1.12
CA ALA A 66 -2.62 -13.13 1.28
C ALA A 66 -1.94 -13.57 -0.03
N GLY A 67 -2.57 -14.45 -0.80
CA GLY A 67 -2.00 -15.01 -2.03
C GLY A 67 -1.89 -14.00 -3.18
N GLU A 68 -2.75 -13.00 -3.19
CA GLU A 68 -2.84 -11.97 -4.22
C GLU A 68 -2.05 -10.69 -3.88
N TYR A 69 -1.42 -10.63 -2.70
CA TYR A 69 -0.74 -9.41 -2.30
C TYR A 69 0.59 -9.23 -3.04
N SER A 70 0.67 -8.14 -3.79
CA SER A 70 1.89 -7.62 -4.38
C SER A 70 1.81 -6.10 -4.39
N LEU A 71 2.72 -5.43 -3.72
CA LEU A 71 2.83 -3.98 -3.75
C LEU A 71 3.63 -3.55 -4.97
N ARG A 72 3.01 -2.79 -5.87
CA ARG A 72 3.66 -2.09 -6.96
C ARG A 72 4.11 -0.72 -6.51
N ILE A 73 5.38 -0.43 -6.68
CA ILE A 73 6.04 0.82 -6.30
C ILE A 73 6.40 1.56 -7.59
N LYS A 74 5.75 2.70 -7.81
CA LYS A 74 6.04 3.59 -8.94
C LYS A 74 7.10 4.59 -8.54
N GLU A 75 8.20 4.58 -9.24
CA GLU A 75 9.32 5.52 -9.12
C GLU A 75 9.22 6.63 -10.16
N LYS A 76 10.09 7.64 -10.05
CA LYS A 76 10.26 8.66 -11.11
C LYS A 76 10.60 8.01 -12.46
N ASN A 77 10.24 8.72 -13.54
CA ASN A 77 10.54 8.33 -14.92
C ASN A 77 9.87 7.02 -15.37
N GLY A 78 8.76 6.64 -14.74
CA GLY A 78 7.99 5.46 -15.13
C GLY A 78 8.61 4.12 -14.75
N LYS A 79 9.66 4.12 -13.92
CA LYS A 79 10.24 2.90 -13.37
C LYS A 79 9.31 2.32 -12.32
N GLU A 80 9.20 1.01 -12.30
CA GLU A 80 8.38 0.28 -11.32
C GLU A 80 9.16 -0.87 -10.71
N GLU A 81 8.97 -1.06 -9.41
CA GLU A 81 9.42 -2.24 -8.68
C GLU A 81 8.26 -2.86 -7.91
N SER A 82 8.42 -4.07 -7.40
CA SER A 82 7.37 -4.73 -6.63
C SER A 82 7.91 -5.49 -5.44
N ILE A 83 7.13 -5.48 -4.36
CA ILE A 83 7.35 -6.33 -3.18
C ILE A 83 6.19 -7.34 -3.12
N LYS A 84 6.51 -8.62 -3.29
CA LYS A 84 5.51 -9.70 -3.19
C LYS A 84 5.22 -10.03 -1.73
N GLY A 85 3.96 -10.32 -1.44
CA GLY A 85 3.55 -10.73 -0.10
C GLY A 85 4.31 -11.95 0.43
N SER A 86 4.60 -12.93 -0.46
CA SER A 86 5.42 -14.10 -0.12
C SER A 86 6.81 -13.75 0.39
N ASP A 87 7.40 -12.67 -0.11
CA ASP A 87 8.77 -12.25 0.22
C ASP A 87 8.87 -11.63 1.63
N ILE A 88 7.75 -11.15 2.14
CA ILE A 88 7.65 -10.48 3.45
C ILE A 88 6.78 -11.26 4.45
N GLY A 89 6.42 -12.50 4.14
CA GLY A 89 5.53 -13.31 4.99
C GLY A 89 4.19 -12.64 5.24
N TYR A 90 3.61 -11.99 4.21
CA TYR A 90 2.35 -11.27 4.31
C TYR A 90 1.19 -12.23 4.57
N GLN A 91 0.48 -12.01 5.64
CA GLN A 91 -0.68 -12.77 6.07
C GLN A 91 -1.83 -11.83 6.36
N VAL A 92 -3.04 -12.31 6.15
CA VAL A 92 -4.25 -11.57 6.46
C VAL A 92 -5.06 -12.36 7.47
N THR A 93 -5.63 -11.65 8.43
CA THR A 93 -6.57 -12.22 9.39
C THR A 93 -7.90 -11.50 9.24
N VAL A 94 -8.97 -12.27 9.14
CA VAL A 94 -10.34 -11.76 9.13
C VAL A 94 -10.81 -11.61 10.58
N SER A 95 -11.23 -10.41 10.94
CA SER A 95 -11.85 -10.11 12.23
C SER A 95 -13.36 -10.19 12.11
N GLY A 96 -13.99 -10.92 13.02
CA GLY A 96 -15.44 -11.11 13.05
C GLY A 96 -15.82 -12.58 13.25
N ASN A 97 -17.09 -12.80 13.52
CA ASN A 97 -17.61 -14.13 13.83
C ASN A 97 -18.41 -14.69 12.64
N ILE A 98 -17.76 -15.47 11.77
CA ILE A 98 -18.45 -16.11 10.64
C ILE A 98 -19.49 -17.12 11.13
N GLN A 99 -19.30 -17.71 12.32
CA GLN A 99 -20.29 -18.58 12.93
C GLN A 99 -21.63 -17.87 13.17
N GLU A 100 -21.58 -16.60 13.56
CA GLU A 100 -22.81 -15.80 13.77
C GLU A 100 -23.61 -15.64 12.46
N ILE A 101 -22.92 -15.51 11.31
CA ILE A 101 -23.61 -15.50 10.02
C ILE A 101 -24.33 -16.82 9.79
N LEU A 102 -23.67 -17.96 10.05
CA LEU A 102 -24.25 -19.28 9.91
C LEU A 102 -25.44 -19.48 10.85
N ASP A 103 -25.30 -19.07 12.10
CA ASP A 103 -26.37 -19.17 13.13
C ASP A 103 -27.62 -18.37 12.70
N ASN A 104 -27.41 -17.15 12.20
CA ASN A 104 -28.49 -16.31 11.68
C ASN A 104 -29.17 -16.91 10.45
N GLN A 105 -28.41 -17.53 9.54
CA GLN A 105 -28.94 -18.23 8.38
C GLN A 105 -29.79 -19.44 8.82
N ASN A 106 -29.32 -20.21 9.78
CA ASN A 106 -30.07 -21.35 10.33
C ASN A 106 -31.35 -20.92 11.02
N ALA A 107 -31.32 -19.83 11.81
CA ALA A 107 -32.47 -19.28 12.50
C ALA A 107 -33.53 -18.71 11.52
N SER A 108 -33.08 -18.20 10.38
CA SER A 108 -33.96 -17.61 9.33
C SER A 108 -34.52 -18.64 8.35
N GLY A 109 -34.33 -19.94 8.57
CA GLY A 109 -34.86 -21.00 7.73
C GLY A 109 -34.06 -21.25 6.44
N ARG A 110 -32.79 -20.84 6.39
CA ARG A 110 -31.82 -21.13 5.32
C ARG A 110 -32.33 -20.78 3.91
N VAL A 111 -32.98 -19.64 3.77
CA VAL A 111 -33.51 -19.22 2.46
C VAL A 111 -32.33 -18.86 1.54
N ALA A 112 -31.97 -19.79 0.67
CA ALA A 112 -31.13 -19.52 -0.49
C ALA A 112 -32.01 -18.83 -1.55
N GLY A 113 -31.66 -17.64 -1.94
CA GLY A 113 -32.40 -16.99 -3.02
C GLY A 113 -31.64 -15.84 -3.65
N PRO A 114 -31.94 -15.55 -4.93
CA PRO A 114 -31.40 -14.38 -5.62
C PRO A 114 -31.82 -13.05 -4.97
N SER A 115 -32.74 -13.08 -4.02
CA SER A 115 -33.25 -11.94 -3.27
C SER A 115 -32.72 -11.83 -1.85
N GLY A 116 -31.98 -12.83 -1.35
CA GLY A 116 -31.35 -12.80 -0.04
C GLY A 116 -30.06 -11.99 -0.07
N ASN A 117 -30.00 -10.98 0.79
CA ASN A 117 -28.82 -10.14 0.95
C ASN A 117 -27.74 -10.93 1.74
N ASN A 118 -27.26 -12.05 1.16
CA ASN A 118 -26.23 -12.92 1.74
C ASN A 118 -24.81 -12.33 1.54
N THR A 119 -24.72 -10.99 1.51
CA THR A 119 -23.44 -10.29 1.38
C THR A 119 -23.10 -9.65 2.72
N HIS A 120 -21.95 -9.99 3.25
CA HIS A 120 -21.42 -9.53 4.52
C HIS A 120 -20.09 -8.83 4.32
N THR A 121 -19.77 -7.90 5.24
CA THR A 121 -18.49 -7.22 5.29
C THR A 121 -17.83 -7.50 6.64
N MET A 122 -16.58 -7.88 6.61
CA MET A 122 -15.75 -8.11 7.79
C MET A 122 -14.46 -7.33 7.68
N GLU A 123 -13.95 -6.88 8.81
CA GLU A 123 -12.65 -6.23 8.84
C GLU A 123 -11.53 -7.24 8.58
N VAL A 124 -10.51 -6.78 7.85
CA VAL A 124 -9.30 -7.56 7.58
C VAL A 124 -8.09 -6.79 8.10
N SER A 125 -7.19 -7.51 8.74
CA SER A 125 -5.92 -6.95 9.21
C SER A 125 -4.75 -7.72 8.63
N ALA A 126 -3.71 -6.98 8.22
CA ALA A 126 -2.50 -7.54 7.68
C ALA A 126 -1.44 -7.75 8.77
N ARG A 127 -0.68 -8.84 8.63
CA ARG A 127 0.55 -9.11 9.37
C ARG A 127 1.65 -9.42 8.38
N TYR A 128 2.87 -9.03 8.67
CA TYR A 128 4.04 -9.29 7.85
C TYR A 128 5.30 -9.29 8.72
N ASN A 129 6.39 -9.81 8.18
CA ASN A 129 7.69 -9.76 8.85
C ASN A 129 8.34 -8.40 8.56
N GLU A 130 8.51 -7.57 9.60
CA GLU A 130 9.06 -6.22 9.48
C GLU A 130 10.53 -6.22 9.03
N GLU A 131 11.33 -7.20 9.44
CA GLU A 131 12.74 -7.32 9.02
C GLU A 131 12.85 -7.66 7.54
N ALA A 132 12.01 -8.60 7.07
CA ALA A 132 11.95 -8.96 5.66
C ALA A 132 11.47 -7.77 4.80
N LEU A 133 10.46 -7.02 5.27
CA LEU A 133 10.00 -5.80 4.59
C LEU A 133 11.13 -4.76 4.52
N ASN A 134 11.79 -4.48 5.64
CA ASN A 134 12.92 -3.53 5.68
C ASN A 134 14.05 -3.94 4.74
N SER A 135 14.39 -5.23 4.68
CA SER A 135 15.39 -5.76 3.75
C SER A 135 14.99 -5.53 2.29
N LYS A 136 13.72 -5.78 1.94
CA LYS A 136 13.20 -5.52 0.59
C LYS A 136 13.23 -4.05 0.23
N ILE A 137 12.83 -3.18 1.15
CA ILE A 137 12.87 -1.72 0.96
C ILE A 137 14.30 -1.24 0.73
N SER A 138 15.25 -1.67 1.56
CA SER A 138 16.66 -1.29 1.41
C SER A 138 17.28 -1.78 0.10
N GLY A 139 16.76 -2.86 -0.47
CA GLY A 139 17.18 -3.41 -1.75
C GLY A 139 16.57 -2.75 -2.99
N LEU A 140 15.63 -1.81 -2.82
CA LEU A 140 15.03 -1.09 -3.96
C LEU A 140 16.10 -0.29 -4.70
N SER A 141 16.01 -0.26 -6.02
CA SER A 141 17.01 0.38 -6.86
C SER A 141 17.06 1.90 -6.69
N CYS A 142 15.97 2.52 -6.26
CA CYS A 142 15.93 3.95 -5.88
C CYS A 142 16.67 4.25 -4.56
N ILE A 143 17.02 3.22 -3.77
CA ILE A 143 17.75 3.35 -2.51
C ILE A 143 19.20 2.87 -2.65
N SER A 144 19.41 1.72 -3.30
CA SER A 144 20.71 1.05 -3.38
C SER A 144 21.29 0.91 -4.79
N GLY A 145 20.60 1.43 -5.80
CA GLY A 145 21.01 1.30 -7.20
C GLY A 145 22.24 2.14 -7.56
N GLY A 146 23.04 1.66 -8.52
CA GLY A 146 24.28 2.34 -8.96
C GLY A 146 24.06 3.59 -9.83
N SER A 147 22.82 3.92 -10.21
CA SER A 147 22.51 5.09 -11.06
C SER A 147 21.79 6.21 -10.28
N ILE A 148 21.98 6.26 -8.98
CA ILE A 148 21.39 7.29 -8.13
C ILE A 148 22.15 8.60 -8.28
N ILE A 149 21.43 9.65 -8.65
CA ILE A 149 21.92 11.03 -8.69
C ILE A 149 21.35 11.74 -7.47
N THR A 150 22.22 12.23 -6.60
CA THR A 150 21.78 12.96 -5.39
C THR A 150 21.29 14.36 -5.75
N THR A 151 20.11 14.73 -5.22
CA THR A 151 19.60 16.10 -5.28
C THR A 151 20.51 17.01 -4.46
N LYS A 152 20.92 18.13 -5.04
CA LYS A 152 21.79 19.13 -4.40
C LYS A 152 21.31 20.52 -4.73
N ASP A 153 21.34 21.39 -3.76
CA ASP A 153 21.14 22.83 -3.95
C ASP A 153 22.31 23.46 -4.69
N ALA A 154 22.05 24.57 -5.36
CA ALA A 154 23.11 25.41 -5.87
C ALA A 154 23.94 25.95 -4.72
N SER A 155 25.23 26.12 -4.96
CA SER A 155 26.19 26.61 -3.95
C SER A 155 27.28 27.45 -4.59
N ILE A 156 28.06 28.16 -3.79
CA ILE A 156 29.26 28.82 -4.27
C ILE A 156 30.44 27.85 -4.28
N SER A 157 31.38 28.08 -5.19
CA SER A 157 32.64 27.33 -5.25
C SER A 157 33.43 27.46 -3.95
N PRO A 158 34.27 26.46 -3.59
CA PRO A 158 35.26 26.63 -2.53
C PRO A 158 36.18 27.82 -2.82
N TYR A 159 36.68 28.46 -1.74
CA TYR A 159 37.67 29.51 -1.88
C TYR A 159 38.97 28.94 -2.47
N GLU A 160 39.46 29.61 -3.52
CA GLU A 160 40.80 29.37 -4.10
C GLU A 160 41.50 30.71 -4.25
N GLU A 161 42.76 30.79 -3.76
CA GLU A 161 43.55 32.04 -3.80
C GLU A 161 43.71 32.54 -5.24
N GLY A 162 43.34 33.77 -5.51
CA GLY A 162 43.42 34.41 -6.82
C GLY A 162 42.35 34.04 -7.81
N LYS A 163 41.29 33.36 -7.35
CA LYS A 163 40.11 33.06 -8.18
C LYS A 163 38.86 33.68 -7.60
N ASP A 164 37.98 34.14 -8.47
CA ASP A 164 36.64 34.60 -8.11
C ASP A 164 35.75 33.41 -7.73
N PHE A 165 34.76 33.64 -6.87
CA PHE A 165 33.72 32.68 -6.58
C PHE A 165 32.84 32.46 -7.80
N THR A 166 32.42 31.22 -8.01
CA THR A 166 31.47 30.86 -9.06
C THR A 166 30.29 30.08 -8.47
N ILE A 167 29.12 30.20 -9.11
CA ILE A 167 27.97 29.42 -8.72
C ILE A 167 28.09 27.99 -9.27
N ILE A 168 28.04 27.01 -8.38
CA ILE A 168 27.89 25.61 -8.73
C ILE A 168 26.38 25.35 -8.91
N PRO A 169 25.91 24.94 -10.09
CA PRO A 169 24.50 24.73 -10.37
C PRO A 169 23.86 23.67 -9.47
N ALA A 170 22.57 23.85 -9.20
CA ALA A 170 21.75 22.85 -8.54
C ALA A 170 21.64 21.57 -9.37
N VAL A 171 21.43 20.45 -8.70
CA VAL A 171 21.17 19.16 -9.33
C VAL A 171 19.84 18.61 -8.82
N GLN A 172 18.81 18.57 -9.66
CA GLN A 172 17.62 17.81 -9.34
C GLN A 172 17.87 16.34 -9.61
N GLY A 173 18.15 15.60 -8.55
CA GLY A 173 18.48 14.17 -8.61
C GLY A 173 17.25 13.26 -8.72
N ASN A 174 17.52 11.97 -8.65
CA ASN A 174 16.55 10.89 -8.61
C ASN A 174 16.63 10.06 -7.31
N ASN A 175 17.40 10.51 -6.33
CA ASN A 175 17.47 9.87 -5.03
C ASN A 175 16.16 10.05 -4.26
N VAL A 176 15.78 9.05 -3.50
CA VAL A 176 14.69 9.15 -2.51
C VAL A 176 15.27 9.46 -1.12
N ASP A 177 14.42 9.97 -0.24
CA ASP A 177 14.68 9.98 1.21
C ASP A 177 14.41 8.56 1.74
N PRO A 178 15.44 7.81 2.21
CA PRO A 178 15.27 6.42 2.63
C PRO A 178 14.32 6.25 3.81
N GLU A 179 14.39 7.14 4.80
CA GLU A 179 13.54 7.05 5.99
C GLU A 179 12.08 7.34 5.67
N LYS A 180 11.82 8.38 4.90
CA LYS A 180 10.47 8.70 4.44
C LYS A 180 9.92 7.59 3.55
N THR A 181 10.71 7.04 2.65
CA THR A 181 10.31 5.93 1.78
C THR A 181 9.94 4.71 2.61
N LYS A 182 10.75 4.37 3.62
CA LYS A 182 10.46 3.28 4.55
C LYS A 182 9.15 3.51 5.30
N GLN A 183 8.91 4.70 5.83
CA GLN A 183 7.66 5.05 6.53
C GLN A 183 6.45 4.90 5.61
N VAL A 184 6.52 5.44 4.39
CA VAL A 184 5.46 5.37 3.39
C VAL A 184 5.16 3.92 3.02
N LEU A 185 6.17 3.13 2.63
CA LEU A 185 6.00 1.75 2.20
C LEU A 185 5.47 0.86 3.33
N THR A 186 5.94 1.06 4.56
CA THR A 186 5.43 0.36 5.74
C THR A 186 3.94 0.66 5.97
N ALA A 187 3.53 1.92 5.87
CA ALA A 187 2.12 2.32 6.01
C ALA A 187 1.25 1.72 4.90
N VAL A 188 1.75 1.69 3.67
CA VAL A 188 1.06 1.13 2.50
C VAL A 188 0.87 -0.38 2.63
N VAL A 189 1.92 -1.12 3.04
CA VAL A 189 1.83 -2.57 3.31
C VAL A 189 0.83 -2.86 4.42
N ARG A 190 0.86 -2.08 5.50
CA ARG A 190 -0.07 -2.22 6.62
C ARG A 190 -1.54 -1.97 6.23
N SER A 191 -1.78 -1.05 5.31
CA SER A 191 -3.12 -0.76 4.80
C SER A 191 -3.64 -1.80 3.80
N GLY A 192 -2.78 -2.71 3.33
CA GLY A 192 -3.12 -3.67 2.28
C GLY A 192 -3.24 -3.07 0.88
N SER A 193 -2.79 -1.83 0.69
CA SER A 193 -2.76 -1.18 -0.63
C SER A 193 -1.78 -1.89 -1.56
N LYS A 194 -2.16 -2.04 -2.83
CA LYS A 194 -1.38 -2.78 -3.84
C LYS A 194 -0.53 -1.88 -4.74
N GLU A 195 -0.61 -0.57 -4.56
CA GLU A 195 0.12 0.40 -5.37
C GLU A 195 0.48 1.64 -4.57
N VAL A 196 1.63 2.24 -4.88
CA VAL A 196 2.08 3.51 -4.33
C VAL A 196 2.98 4.23 -5.33
N SER A 197 2.87 5.55 -5.40
CA SER A 197 3.79 6.42 -6.11
C SER A 197 4.71 7.11 -5.12
N LEU A 198 6.01 6.89 -5.22
CA LEU A 198 7.01 7.55 -4.38
C LEU A 198 7.10 9.05 -4.68
N GLU A 199 6.75 9.46 -5.91
CA GLU A 199 6.71 10.87 -6.28
C GLU A 199 5.51 11.59 -5.65
N GLU A 200 4.31 11.05 -5.78
CA GLU A 200 3.10 11.63 -5.19
C GLU A 200 3.13 11.65 -3.66
N THR A 201 3.82 10.69 -3.05
CA THR A 201 4.03 10.65 -1.59
C THR A 201 5.18 11.53 -1.11
N GLY A 202 5.85 12.21 -2.05
CA GLY A 202 6.92 13.18 -1.77
C GLY A 202 8.16 12.51 -1.19
N CYS A 203 8.48 11.28 -1.60
CA CYS A 203 9.70 10.58 -1.18
C CYS A 203 10.96 11.12 -1.85
N TYR A 204 10.84 11.92 -2.90
CA TYR A 204 11.98 12.54 -3.57
C TYR A 204 12.25 13.93 -2.98
N PRO A 205 13.48 14.23 -2.55
CA PRO A 205 13.86 15.57 -2.19
C PRO A 205 13.81 16.50 -3.41
N THR A 206 13.51 17.76 -3.16
CA THR A 206 13.49 18.81 -4.18
C THR A 206 14.61 19.79 -3.92
N VAL A 207 15.14 20.39 -4.99
CA VAL A 207 16.08 21.49 -4.89
C VAL A 207 15.39 22.66 -4.18
N GLY A 208 16.00 23.17 -3.12
CA GLY A 208 15.54 24.33 -2.36
C GLY A 208 16.13 25.63 -2.85
N VAL A 209 17.38 25.61 -3.34
CA VAL A 209 18.12 26.78 -3.83
C VAL A 209 18.61 26.50 -5.25
N TRP A 210 18.23 27.40 -6.17
CA TRP A 210 18.65 27.32 -7.56
C TRP A 210 19.73 28.37 -7.86
N GLU A 211 20.43 28.23 -8.98
CA GLU A 211 21.49 29.14 -9.43
C GLU A 211 21.07 30.58 -9.69
N ASN A 212 19.77 30.83 -9.76
CA ASN A 212 19.21 32.17 -9.89
C ASN A 212 18.90 32.87 -8.54
N ASP A 213 19.21 32.22 -7.41
CA ASP A 213 19.01 32.77 -6.08
C ASP A 213 19.82 34.05 -5.89
N GLU A 214 19.16 35.10 -5.40
CA GLU A 214 19.77 36.44 -5.26
C GLU A 214 20.87 36.47 -4.20
N ASN A 215 20.75 35.65 -3.13
CA ASN A 215 21.77 35.60 -2.09
C ASN A 215 23.05 34.93 -2.60
N LEU A 216 22.91 33.86 -3.43
CA LEU A 216 24.08 33.23 -4.06
C LEU A 216 24.79 34.18 -4.98
N LYS A 217 24.06 34.96 -5.79
CA LYS A 217 24.66 35.98 -6.66
C LYS A 217 25.40 37.04 -5.88
N ALA A 218 24.75 37.59 -4.84
CA ALA A 218 25.38 38.60 -3.98
C ALA A 218 26.66 38.10 -3.31
N LEU A 219 26.73 36.81 -2.96
CA LEU A 219 27.94 36.19 -2.36
C LEU A 219 29.06 35.99 -3.40
N CYS A 220 28.72 35.80 -4.68
CA CYS A 220 29.74 35.71 -5.74
C CYS A 220 30.27 37.06 -6.17
N ASP A 221 29.50 38.14 -6.00
CA ASP A 221 29.86 39.51 -6.38
C ASP A 221 30.62 40.25 -5.25
N ALA A 222 30.75 39.67 -4.06
CA ALA A 222 31.38 40.27 -2.88
C ALA A 222 32.86 39.95 -2.78
#